data_7815233127fa93168b454649854c8234
#
_entry.id   7815233127fa93168b454649854c8234
#
_cell.length_a   1.000
_cell.length_b   1.000
_cell.length_c   1.000
_cell.angle_alpha   90.00
_cell.angle_beta   90.00
_cell.angle_gamma   90.00
#
_symmetry.space_group_name_H-M   'P 1'
#
loop_
_entity.id
_entity.type
_entity.pdbx_description
1 polymer ?
#
loop_
_entity_poly.entity_id
_entity_poly.type
_entity_poly.pdbx_seq_one_letter_code
_entity_poly.pdbx_strand_id
1 'polypeptide(L)'
;GIKSFYAFIFCSILFFCSFLFPVMQMLYWTYKFPKYLQDLNFWSIGFNTLLLVVLSSTLMIAFAFLANYGNRVTKSKFLETLTTFSISGYAIPGVILAVAFISLVSYLDNFIFINFKTIFIGSVFGLVIVYFVRFFALSSNGIKSGYLKINKSMDESAYLLGYSKFKTFTKIHIPYLKNSILLVSILIAIEIIKELPITLILRPFNFETFATTAYIYASQDLLEAAAAPSLFLILIASVFILFVSKYILSDNK
;
A
#
# COMPACT_ATOMS: atom_id res chain seq x y z
N GLY A 1 0.67 31.65 -24.76
CA GLY A 1 0.63 31.78 -26.20
C GLY A 1 -0.21 30.69 -26.87
N ILE A 2 -0.43 30.74 -28.19
CA ILE A 2 -1.29 29.80 -28.94
C ILE A 2 -0.95 28.30 -28.66
N LYS A 3 0.36 27.97 -28.60
CA LYS A 3 0.82 26.61 -28.27
C LYS A 3 0.41 26.17 -26.87
N SER A 4 0.43 27.04 -25.88
CA SER A 4 -0.01 26.74 -24.49
C SER A 4 -1.51 26.48 -24.42
N PHE A 5 -2.30 27.17 -25.26
CA PHE A 5 -3.74 26.95 -25.35
C PHE A 5 -4.09 25.58 -25.94
N TYR A 6 -3.43 25.17 -27.03
CA TYR A 6 -3.62 23.83 -27.60
C TYR A 6 -3.17 22.72 -26.64
N ALA A 7 -2.06 22.90 -25.92
CA ALA A 7 -1.61 21.96 -24.89
C ALA A 7 -2.65 21.83 -23.76
N PHE A 8 -3.22 22.94 -23.30
CA PHE A 8 -4.26 22.94 -22.29
C PHE A 8 -5.53 22.19 -22.76
N ILE A 9 -6.02 22.47 -23.98
CA ILE A 9 -7.18 21.77 -24.55
C ILE A 9 -6.89 20.28 -24.64
N PHE A 10 -5.74 19.88 -25.17
CA PHE A 10 -5.37 18.48 -25.31
C PHE A 10 -5.35 17.76 -23.95
N CYS A 11 -4.68 18.32 -22.93
CA CYS A 11 -4.67 17.77 -21.59
C CYS A 11 -6.07 17.71 -20.95
N SER A 12 -6.90 18.72 -21.20
CA SER A 12 -8.28 18.75 -20.70
C SER A 12 -9.17 17.66 -21.33
N ILE A 13 -9.04 17.42 -22.62
CA ILE A 13 -9.75 16.35 -23.32
C ILE A 13 -9.29 14.99 -22.80
N LEU A 14 -7.98 14.77 -22.64
CA LEU A 14 -7.45 13.54 -22.07
C LEU A 14 -7.99 13.30 -20.67
N PHE A 15 -7.96 14.31 -19.80
CA PHE A 15 -8.50 14.21 -18.44
C PHE A 15 -10.00 13.93 -18.42
N PHE A 16 -10.77 14.60 -19.29
CA PHE A 16 -12.20 14.37 -19.40
C PHE A 16 -12.49 12.93 -19.83
N CYS A 17 -11.89 12.45 -20.91
CA CYS A 17 -12.16 11.12 -21.46
C CYS A 17 -11.65 9.98 -20.54
N SER A 18 -10.47 10.14 -19.91
CA SER A 18 -9.87 9.08 -19.12
C SER A 18 -10.35 9.02 -17.66
N PHE A 19 -10.82 10.12 -17.10
CA PHE A 19 -11.21 10.19 -15.69
C PHE A 19 -12.64 10.68 -15.48
N LEU A 20 -12.97 11.89 -15.95
CA LEU A 20 -14.28 12.50 -15.68
C LEU A 20 -15.43 11.70 -16.26
N PHE A 21 -15.34 11.30 -17.51
CA PHE A 21 -16.41 10.55 -18.20
C PHE A 21 -16.70 9.19 -17.52
N PRO A 22 -15.72 8.31 -17.24
CA PRO A 22 -15.97 7.08 -16.49
C PRO A 22 -16.55 7.32 -15.09
N VAL A 23 -16.05 8.32 -14.34
CA VAL A 23 -16.59 8.65 -13.02
C VAL A 23 -18.04 9.11 -13.10
N MET A 24 -18.39 9.97 -14.06
CA MET A 24 -19.76 10.42 -14.27
C MET A 24 -20.68 9.26 -14.64
N GLN A 25 -20.22 8.32 -15.46
CA GLN A 25 -20.97 7.12 -15.80
C GLN A 25 -21.24 6.24 -14.57
N MET A 26 -20.24 6.04 -13.71
CA MET A 26 -20.40 5.28 -12.46
C MET A 26 -21.37 5.98 -11.50
N LEU A 27 -21.30 7.32 -11.38
CA LEU A 27 -22.24 8.10 -10.58
C LEU A 27 -23.67 7.96 -11.10
N TYR A 28 -23.85 8.02 -12.42
CA TYR A 28 -25.16 7.83 -13.05
C TYR A 28 -25.74 6.44 -12.76
N TRP A 29 -24.94 5.38 -12.86
CA TRP A 29 -25.38 4.03 -12.55
C TRP A 29 -25.72 3.85 -11.06
N THR A 30 -24.90 4.37 -10.17
CA THR A 30 -25.16 4.31 -8.72
C THR A 30 -26.46 5.05 -8.36
N TYR A 31 -26.74 6.18 -9.01
CA TYR A 31 -27.99 6.92 -8.82
C TYR A 31 -29.20 6.20 -9.40
N LYS A 32 -29.09 5.65 -10.61
CA LYS A 32 -30.18 4.98 -11.33
C LYS A 32 -30.54 3.63 -10.72
N PHE A 33 -29.58 2.93 -10.14
CA PHE A 33 -29.74 1.58 -9.57
C PHE A 33 -29.36 1.53 -8.09
N PRO A 34 -30.08 2.24 -7.19
CA PRO A 34 -29.74 2.35 -5.77
C PRO A 34 -29.81 1.02 -5.02
N LYS A 35 -30.51 0.02 -5.57
CA LYS A 35 -30.57 -1.33 -5.00
C LYS A 35 -29.18 -1.93 -4.80
N TYR A 36 -28.28 -1.81 -5.76
CA TYR A 36 -26.94 -2.36 -5.64
C TYR A 36 -26.10 -1.68 -4.54
N LEU A 37 -26.37 -0.41 -4.25
CA LEU A 37 -25.74 0.28 -3.12
C LEU A 37 -26.30 -0.21 -1.78
N GLN A 38 -27.61 -0.51 -1.71
CA GLN A 38 -28.27 -1.00 -0.49
C GLN A 38 -27.89 -2.45 -0.19
N ASP A 39 -27.76 -3.28 -1.23
CA ASP A 39 -27.37 -4.70 -1.10
C ASP A 39 -25.86 -4.86 -0.77
N LEU A 40 -25.05 -3.79 -0.96
CA LEU A 40 -23.64 -3.81 -0.68
C LEU A 40 -23.38 -3.85 0.84
N ASN A 41 -22.72 -4.90 1.32
CA ASN A 41 -22.28 -4.96 2.72
C ASN A 41 -21.09 -4.02 2.96
N PHE A 42 -21.36 -2.72 2.82
CA PHE A 42 -20.39 -1.64 2.83
C PHE A 42 -19.47 -1.66 4.05
N TRP A 43 -20.04 -1.89 5.24
CA TRP A 43 -19.27 -1.88 6.49
C TRP A 43 -18.27 -3.04 6.55
N SER A 44 -18.66 -4.24 6.14
CA SER A 44 -17.78 -5.40 6.11
C SER A 44 -16.64 -5.21 5.09
N ILE A 45 -16.98 -4.77 3.88
CA ILE A 45 -16.01 -4.53 2.80
C ILE A 45 -15.03 -3.42 3.18
N GLY A 46 -15.55 -2.33 3.77
CA GLY A 46 -14.74 -1.21 4.26
C GLY A 46 -13.81 -1.62 5.39
N PHE A 47 -14.31 -2.38 6.36
CA PHE A 47 -13.52 -2.90 7.47
C PHE A 47 -12.41 -3.82 6.98
N ASN A 48 -12.69 -4.76 6.09
CA ASN A 48 -11.70 -5.67 5.52
C ASN A 48 -10.60 -4.91 4.76
N THR A 49 -10.99 -3.92 3.95
CA THR A 49 -10.05 -3.06 3.23
C THR A 49 -9.14 -2.30 4.21
N LEU A 50 -9.73 -1.68 5.23
CA LEU A 50 -8.99 -0.94 6.25
C LEU A 50 -8.07 -1.84 7.08
N LEU A 51 -8.54 -3.02 7.46
CA LEU A 51 -7.77 -4.02 8.20
C LEU A 51 -6.48 -4.40 7.44
N LEU A 52 -6.58 -4.69 6.15
CA LEU A 52 -5.42 -5.00 5.32
C LEU A 52 -4.45 -3.82 5.24
N VAL A 53 -4.98 -2.61 5.05
CA VAL A 53 -4.16 -1.39 5.01
C VAL A 53 -3.39 -1.20 6.32
N VAL A 54 -4.08 -1.27 7.46
CA VAL A 54 -3.46 -1.02 8.77
C VAL A 54 -2.44 -2.09 9.12
N LEU A 55 -2.78 -3.37 8.98
CA LEU A 55 -1.87 -4.47 9.30
C LEU A 55 -0.62 -4.45 8.41
N SER A 56 -0.82 -4.34 7.10
CA SER A 56 0.29 -4.39 6.15
C SER A 56 1.18 -3.16 6.24
N SER A 57 0.61 -1.95 6.33
CA SER A 57 1.40 -0.72 6.43
C SER A 57 2.21 -0.66 7.73
N THR A 58 1.61 -1.04 8.86
CA THR A 58 2.30 -1.08 10.16
C THR A 58 3.48 -2.03 10.12
N LEU A 59 3.28 -3.25 9.60
CA LEU A 59 4.34 -4.25 9.46
C LEU A 59 5.47 -3.74 8.55
N MET A 60 5.14 -3.25 7.37
CA MET A 60 6.12 -2.75 6.40
C MET A 60 6.94 -1.58 6.94
N ILE A 61 6.29 -0.62 7.60
CA ILE A 61 6.97 0.54 8.17
C ILE A 61 7.89 0.12 9.32
N ALA A 62 7.44 -0.76 10.20
CA ALA A 62 8.27 -1.28 11.29
C ALA A 62 9.54 -1.95 10.76
N PHE A 63 9.41 -2.85 9.78
CA PHE A 63 10.56 -3.51 9.16
C PHE A 63 11.44 -2.56 8.35
N ALA A 64 10.87 -1.58 7.65
CA ALA A 64 11.62 -0.56 6.94
C ALA A 64 12.47 0.29 7.89
N PHE A 65 11.93 0.63 9.06
CA PHE A 65 12.69 1.30 10.10
C PHE A 65 13.85 0.44 10.62
N LEU A 66 13.56 -0.80 10.97
CA LEU A 66 14.58 -1.73 11.48
C LEU A 66 15.72 -1.92 10.47
N ALA A 67 15.37 -2.13 9.20
CA ALA A 67 16.35 -2.32 8.14
C ALA A 67 17.20 -1.06 7.90
N ASN A 68 16.57 0.10 7.74
CA ASN A 68 17.31 1.35 7.45
C ASN A 68 18.12 1.85 8.65
N TYR A 69 17.58 1.73 9.87
CA TYR A 69 18.33 2.06 11.08
C TYR A 69 19.50 1.08 11.32
N GLY A 70 19.25 -0.23 11.14
CA GLY A 70 20.28 -1.24 11.20
C GLY A 70 21.42 -0.95 10.23
N ASN A 71 21.12 -0.65 8.97
CA ASN A 71 22.12 -0.27 7.97
C ASN A 71 22.91 1.00 8.37
N ARG A 72 22.24 1.99 8.97
CA ARG A 72 22.87 3.22 9.45
C ARG A 72 23.88 2.98 10.57
N VAL A 73 23.52 2.10 11.51
CA VAL A 73 24.35 1.84 12.73
C VAL A 73 25.46 0.83 12.48
N THR A 74 25.16 -0.26 11.72
CA THR A 74 26.12 -1.38 11.58
C THR A 74 27.02 -1.22 10.37
N LYS A 75 26.58 -0.47 9.32
CA LYS A 75 27.25 -0.38 8.02
C LYS A 75 27.56 -1.77 7.42
N SER A 76 26.72 -2.75 7.71
CA SER A 76 26.91 -4.14 7.29
C SER A 76 26.52 -4.31 5.83
N LYS A 77 27.45 -4.74 4.97
CA LYS A 77 27.20 -5.08 3.56
C LYS A 77 26.15 -6.19 3.43
N PHE A 78 26.15 -7.14 4.36
CA PHE A 78 25.16 -8.22 4.37
C PHE A 78 23.73 -7.69 4.56
N LEU A 79 23.52 -6.78 5.52
CA LEU A 79 22.22 -6.18 5.78
C LEU A 79 21.76 -5.29 4.61
N GLU A 80 22.70 -4.57 4.00
CA GLU A 80 22.43 -3.77 2.79
C GLU A 80 21.99 -4.66 1.62
N THR A 81 22.69 -5.78 1.40
CA THR A 81 22.32 -6.75 0.35
C THR A 81 20.96 -7.37 0.61
N LEU A 82 20.66 -7.78 1.84
CA LEU A 82 19.36 -8.31 2.23
C LEU A 82 18.24 -7.29 1.98
N THR A 83 18.45 -6.04 2.37
CA THR A 83 17.47 -4.97 2.15
C THR A 83 17.25 -4.73 0.66
N THR A 84 18.30 -4.71 -0.14
CA THR A 84 18.24 -4.54 -1.60
C THR A 84 17.51 -5.71 -2.26
N PHE A 85 17.75 -6.94 -1.82
CA PHE A 85 17.03 -8.11 -2.30
C PHE A 85 15.54 -8.07 -1.95
N SER A 86 15.21 -7.67 -0.71
CA SER A 86 13.81 -7.55 -0.26
C SER A 86 13.01 -6.50 -1.05
N ILE A 87 13.66 -5.49 -1.60
CA ILE A 87 13.04 -4.46 -2.44
C ILE A 87 12.65 -5.00 -3.83
N SER A 88 13.32 -6.05 -4.32
CA SER A 88 13.06 -6.60 -5.66
C SER A 88 11.66 -7.19 -5.85
N GLY A 89 10.98 -7.55 -4.76
CA GLY A 89 9.62 -8.09 -4.80
C GLY A 89 8.59 -7.17 -5.48
N TYR A 90 8.82 -5.86 -5.48
CA TYR A 90 7.94 -4.90 -6.15
C TYR A 90 7.90 -5.08 -7.68
N ALA A 91 8.99 -5.55 -8.28
CA ALA A 91 9.07 -5.79 -9.72
C ALA A 91 8.27 -7.03 -10.19
N ILE A 92 7.91 -7.92 -9.25
CA ILE A 92 7.22 -9.17 -9.59
C ILE A 92 5.71 -8.93 -9.70
N PRO A 93 5.04 -9.37 -10.77
CA PRO A 93 3.59 -9.27 -10.88
C PRO A 93 2.86 -9.97 -9.72
N GLY A 94 1.79 -9.34 -9.20
CA GLY A 94 1.06 -9.85 -8.03
C GLY A 94 0.52 -11.27 -8.17
N VAL A 95 0.03 -11.62 -9.36
CA VAL A 95 -0.44 -12.99 -9.66
C VAL A 95 0.68 -14.01 -9.46
N ILE A 96 1.88 -13.71 -9.97
CA ILE A 96 3.04 -14.61 -9.86
C ILE A 96 3.45 -14.78 -8.39
N LEU A 97 3.46 -13.68 -7.62
CA LEU A 97 3.76 -13.74 -6.18
C LEU A 97 2.73 -14.59 -5.42
N ALA A 98 1.44 -14.44 -5.73
CA ALA A 98 0.38 -15.20 -5.07
C ALA A 98 0.50 -16.69 -5.36
N VAL A 99 0.71 -17.06 -6.62
CA VAL A 99 0.88 -18.47 -7.04
C VAL A 99 2.17 -19.06 -6.47
N ALA A 100 3.27 -18.32 -6.51
CA ALA A 100 4.55 -18.75 -5.92
C ALA A 100 4.43 -18.97 -4.41
N PHE A 101 3.69 -18.10 -3.70
CA PHE A 101 3.42 -18.25 -2.28
C PHE A 101 2.62 -19.52 -1.95
N ILE A 102 1.54 -19.79 -2.70
CA ILE A 102 0.76 -21.03 -2.54
C ILE A 102 1.64 -22.26 -2.78
N SER A 103 2.45 -22.22 -3.83
CA SER A 103 3.36 -23.31 -4.17
C SER A 103 4.40 -23.55 -3.08
N LEU A 104 5.01 -22.48 -2.56
CA LEU A 104 5.97 -22.54 -1.46
C LEU A 104 5.36 -23.11 -0.19
N VAL A 105 4.18 -22.59 0.22
CA VAL A 105 3.46 -23.08 1.40
C VAL A 105 3.09 -24.54 1.25
N SER A 106 2.61 -24.94 0.06
CA SER A 106 2.26 -26.34 -0.23
C SER A 106 3.47 -27.26 -0.21
N TYR A 107 4.63 -26.78 -0.68
CA TYR A 107 5.89 -27.53 -0.63
C TYR A 107 6.36 -27.72 0.82
N LEU A 108 6.35 -26.65 1.63
CA LEU A 108 6.74 -26.70 3.05
C LEU A 108 5.84 -27.60 3.90
N ASP A 109 4.54 -27.64 3.60
CA ASP A 109 3.56 -28.47 4.30
C ASP A 109 3.89 -29.98 4.20
N ASN A 110 4.59 -30.40 3.14
CA ASN A 110 5.02 -31.78 2.97
C ASN A 110 6.25 -32.17 3.82
N PHE A 111 7.01 -31.20 4.33
CA PHE A 111 8.24 -31.42 5.09
C PHE A 111 8.12 -31.15 6.57
N ILE A 112 7.14 -30.35 6.97
CA ILE A 112 6.99 -29.88 8.35
C ILE A 112 5.64 -30.38 8.87
N PHE A 113 5.63 -31.06 10.03
CA PHE A 113 4.42 -31.63 10.69
C PHE A 113 3.42 -30.56 11.20
N ILE A 114 3.49 -29.34 10.69
CA ILE A 114 2.58 -28.24 10.99
C ILE A 114 1.74 -28.00 9.74
N ASN A 115 0.43 -27.89 9.88
CA ASN A 115 -0.50 -27.60 8.78
C ASN A 115 -0.31 -26.16 8.25
N PHE A 116 0.79 -25.93 7.52
CA PHE A 116 1.12 -24.61 6.94
C PHE A 116 0.02 -24.10 6.02
N LYS A 117 -0.59 -24.98 5.24
CA LYS A 117 -1.70 -24.62 4.35
C LYS A 117 -2.83 -23.94 5.09
N THR A 118 -3.24 -24.49 6.22
CA THR A 118 -4.36 -23.95 7.00
C THR A 118 -4.05 -22.57 7.61
N ILE A 119 -2.78 -22.32 7.94
CA ILE A 119 -2.36 -21.05 8.56
C ILE A 119 -2.21 -19.94 7.51
N PHE A 120 -1.71 -20.27 6.32
CA PHE A 120 -1.27 -19.27 5.34
C PHE A 120 -2.20 -19.13 4.15
N ILE A 121 -2.77 -20.22 3.63
CA ILE A 121 -3.63 -20.18 2.44
C ILE A 121 -5.06 -19.84 2.87
N GLY A 122 -5.67 -18.86 2.19
CA GLY A 122 -7.01 -18.38 2.54
C GLY A 122 -7.06 -17.70 3.93
N SER A 123 -5.99 -17.02 4.33
CA SER A 123 -5.91 -16.30 5.60
C SER A 123 -5.47 -14.85 5.39
N VAL A 124 -5.90 -13.96 6.29
CA VAL A 124 -5.43 -12.57 6.31
C VAL A 124 -3.92 -12.51 6.53
N PHE A 125 -3.37 -13.44 7.30
CA PHE A 125 -1.93 -13.50 7.58
C PHE A 125 -1.11 -13.79 6.32
N GLY A 126 -1.53 -14.77 5.51
CA GLY A 126 -0.89 -15.07 4.22
C GLY A 126 -0.97 -13.88 3.25
N LEU A 127 -2.12 -13.20 3.19
CA LEU A 127 -2.29 -11.96 2.42
C LEU A 127 -1.28 -10.88 2.81
N VAL A 128 -1.17 -10.60 4.13
CA VAL A 128 -0.26 -9.58 4.67
C VAL A 128 1.20 -9.89 4.34
N ILE A 129 1.60 -11.18 4.39
CA ILE A 129 2.96 -11.59 4.01
C ILE A 129 3.24 -11.31 2.53
N VAL A 130 2.32 -11.67 1.63
CA VAL A 130 2.53 -11.44 0.19
C VAL A 130 2.49 -9.95 -0.15
N TYR A 131 1.64 -9.17 0.51
CA TYR A 131 1.67 -7.71 0.42
C TYR A 131 3.00 -7.13 0.90
N PHE A 132 3.52 -7.66 2.02
CA PHE A 132 4.84 -7.25 2.52
C PHE A 132 5.92 -7.49 1.47
N VAL A 133 6.01 -8.67 0.88
CA VAL A 133 6.99 -8.96 -0.18
C VAL A 133 6.85 -8.01 -1.35
N ARG A 134 5.61 -7.72 -1.78
CA ARG A 134 5.35 -6.86 -2.93
C ARG A 134 5.64 -5.38 -2.65
N PHE A 135 5.16 -4.85 -1.54
CA PHE A 135 5.14 -3.40 -1.31
C PHE A 135 6.22 -2.90 -0.34
N PHE A 136 7.07 -3.79 0.20
CA PHE A 136 8.15 -3.40 1.10
C PHE A 136 9.11 -2.36 0.50
N ALA A 137 9.30 -2.39 -0.81
CA ALA A 137 10.10 -1.41 -1.53
C ALA A 137 9.67 0.05 -1.27
N LEU A 138 8.35 0.30 -1.21
CA LEU A 138 7.80 1.64 -0.98
C LEU A 138 8.16 2.14 0.42
N SER A 139 7.98 1.29 1.44
CA SER A 139 8.31 1.65 2.83
C SER A 139 9.82 1.83 3.01
N SER A 140 10.62 0.88 2.51
CA SER A 140 12.07 0.92 2.67
C SER A 140 12.70 2.14 1.99
N ASN A 141 12.33 2.42 0.72
CA ASN A 141 12.85 3.56 -0.02
C ASN A 141 12.35 4.89 0.55
N GLY A 142 11.08 4.97 0.96
CA GLY A 142 10.53 6.18 1.55
C GLY A 142 11.18 6.53 2.91
N ILE A 143 11.37 5.55 3.78
CA ILE A 143 12.10 5.74 5.05
C ILE A 143 13.57 6.05 4.79
N LYS A 144 14.23 5.36 3.84
CA LYS A 144 15.61 5.67 3.43
C LYS A 144 15.76 7.12 2.98
N SER A 145 14.84 7.62 2.16
CA SER A 145 14.83 9.03 1.72
C SER A 145 14.70 10.00 2.90
N GLY A 146 13.89 9.66 3.90
CA GLY A 146 13.81 10.42 5.14
C GLY A 146 15.14 10.44 5.91
N TYR A 147 15.81 9.30 6.00
CA TYR A 147 17.12 9.19 6.67
C TYR A 147 18.23 10.00 6.00
N LEU A 148 18.14 10.27 4.68
CA LEU A 148 19.11 11.13 4.00
C LEU A 148 19.10 12.57 4.53
N LYS A 149 18.00 13.00 5.14
CA LYS A 149 17.86 14.33 5.76
C LYS A 149 18.47 14.41 7.17
N ILE A 150 18.81 13.28 7.80
CA ILE A 150 19.38 13.21 9.15
C ILE A 150 20.90 13.12 9.04
N ASN A 151 21.61 14.20 9.42
CA ASN A 151 23.06 14.23 9.46
C ASN A 151 23.60 13.23 10.50
N LYS A 152 24.78 12.65 10.23
CA LYS A 152 25.46 11.77 11.18
C LYS A 152 25.87 12.48 12.47
N SER A 153 26.18 13.79 12.39
CA SER A 153 26.47 14.63 13.55
C SER A 153 25.36 14.66 14.61
N MET A 154 24.11 14.47 14.20
CA MET A 154 22.98 14.36 15.16
C MET A 154 23.09 13.11 16.02
N ASP A 155 23.53 11.98 15.43
CA ASP A 155 23.73 10.73 16.16
C ASP A 155 24.92 10.87 17.11
N GLU A 156 26.04 11.46 16.65
CA GLU A 156 27.24 11.71 17.42
C GLU A 156 26.97 12.63 18.63
N SER A 157 26.22 13.72 18.39
CA SER A 157 25.80 14.63 19.48
C SER A 157 24.92 13.91 20.52
N ALA A 158 24.01 13.04 20.06
CA ALA A 158 23.17 12.25 20.97
C ALA A 158 24.00 11.30 21.83
N TYR A 159 25.00 10.65 21.24
CA TYR A 159 25.90 9.75 21.98
C TYR A 159 26.80 10.51 23.00
N LEU A 160 27.26 11.71 22.64
CA LEU A 160 27.98 12.59 23.57
C LEU A 160 27.12 13.01 24.76
N LEU A 161 25.82 13.16 24.57
CA LEU A 161 24.84 13.42 25.63
C LEU A 161 24.45 12.15 26.42
N GLY A 162 25.10 11.02 26.19
CA GLY A 162 24.86 9.77 26.91
C GLY A 162 23.61 8.99 26.42
N TYR A 163 23.07 9.29 25.23
CA TYR A 163 21.96 8.52 24.67
C TYR A 163 22.46 7.17 24.12
N SER A 164 21.76 6.10 24.52
CA SER A 164 21.96 4.78 23.88
C SER A 164 21.42 4.78 22.45
N LYS A 165 21.84 3.79 21.64
CA LYS A 165 21.33 3.60 20.26
C LYS A 165 19.80 3.56 20.22
N PHE A 166 19.17 2.83 21.13
CA PHE A 166 17.70 2.74 21.21
C PHE A 166 17.05 4.09 21.58
N LYS A 167 17.65 4.83 22.52
CA LYS A 167 17.16 6.16 22.92
C LYS A 167 17.30 7.17 21.77
N THR A 168 18.40 7.13 21.03
CA THR A 168 18.61 7.94 19.81
C THR A 168 17.56 7.61 18.75
N PHE A 169 17.28 6.34 18.52
CA PHE A 169 16.24 5.90 17.59
C PHE A 169 14.87 6.44 17.98
N THR A 170 14.43 6.25 19.22
CA THR A 170 13.08 6.60 19.66
C THR A 170 12.88 8.11 19.86
N LYS A 171 13.89 8.83 20.35
CA LYS A 171 13.80 10.25 20.73
C LYS A 171 14.21 11.22 19.61
N ILE A 172 15.01 10.76 18.65
CA ILE A 172 15.52 11.61 17.58
C ILE A 172 14.98 11.13 16.22
N HIS A 173 15.23 9.87 15.86
CA HIS A 173 14.90 9.42 14.50
C HIS A 173 13.40 9.35 14.25
N ILE A 174 12.62 8.70 15.13
CA ILE A 174 11.16 8.57 14.94
C ILE A 174 10.48 9.95 14.84
N PRO A 175 10.70 10.90 15.77
CA PRO A 175 10.09 12.22 15.68
C PRO A 175 10.51 13.01 14.44
N TYR A 176 11.79 12.89 14.03
CA TYR A 176 12.29 13.57 12.85
C TYR A 176 11.71 13.02 11.55
N LEU A 177 11.48 11.71 11.52
CA LEU A 177 10.95 11.00 10.36
C LEU A 177 9.42 10.92 10.29
N LYS A 178 8.71 11.54 11.25
CA LYS A 178 7.24 11.48 11.32
C LYS A 178 6.54 11.82 9.99
N ASN A 179 7.08 12.83 9.27
CA ASN A 179 6.55 13.27 7.99
C ASN A 179 6.78 12.22 6.90
N SER A 180 7.95 11.60 6.88
CA SER A 180 8.25 10.50 5.96
C SER A 180 7.41 9.27 6.25
N ILE A 181 7.18 8.96 7.54
CA ILE A 181 6.29 7.86 7.95
C ILE A 181 4.88 8.08 7.42
N LEU A 182 4.33 9.28 7.64
CA LEU A 182 2.98 9.62 7.21
C LEU A 182 2.84 9.50 5.68
N LEU A 183 3.76 10.09 4.92
CA LEU A 183 3.74 10.00 3.45
C LEU A 183 3.85 8.56 2.96
N VAL A 184 4.75 7.77 3.54
CA VAL A 184 4.94 6.36 3.21
C VAL A 184 3.68 5.54 3.56
N SER A 185 3.07 5.79 4.71
CA SER A 185 1.83 5.11 5.13
C SER A 185 0.71 5.33 4.12
N ILE A 186 0.56 6.56 3.63
CA ILE A 186 -0.48 6.89 2.64
C ILE A 186 -0.17 6.24 1.28
N LEU A 187 1.09 6.25 0.84
CA LEU A 187 1.47 5.59 -0.42
C LEU A 187 1.18 4.08 -0.37
N ILE A 188 1.55 3.42 0.73
CA ILE A 188 1.27 1.99 0.93
C ILE A 188 -0.25 1.76 0.98
N ALA A 189 -1.00 2.61 1.68
CA ALA A 189 -2.45 2.51 1.77
C ALA A 189 -3.10 2.54 0.38
N ILE A 190 -2.69 3.48 -0.48
CA ILE A 190 -3.20 3.59 -1.85
C ILE A 190 -2.88 2.33 -2.66
N GLU A 191 -1.67 1.77 -2.52
CA GLU A 191 -1.28 0.55 -3.23
C GLU A 191 -2.12 -0.67 -2.77
N ILE A 192 -2.35 -0.81 -1.46
CA ILE A 192 -3.12 -1.93 -0.91
C ILE A 192 -4.60 -1.83 -1.26
N ILE A 193 -5.21 -0.64 -1.17
CA ILE A 193 -6.63 -0.42 -1.44
C ILE A 193 -6.99 -0.84 -2.88
N LYS A 194 -6.10 -0.57 -3.83
CA LYS A 194 -6.31 -0.91 -5.24
C LYS A 194 -5.78 -2.30 -5.62
N GLU A 195 -5.11 -3.02 -4.68
CA GLU A 195 -4.53 -4.32 -4.99
C GLU A 195 -5.63 -5.37 -5.17
N LEU A 196 -5.70 -5.91 -6.38
CA LEU A 196 -6.69 -6.90 -6.78
C LEU A 196 -6.12 -8.30 -6.93
N PRO A 197 -5.06 -8.55 -7.73
CA PRO A 197 -4.58 -9.89 -8.08
C PRO A 197 -4.22 -10.76 -6.87
N ILE A 198 -3.44 -10.23 -5.93
CA ILE A 198 -3.03 -10.97 -4.72
C ILE A 198 -4.25 -11.23 -3.84
N THR A 199 -5.08 -10.20 -3.62
CA THR A 199 -6.27 -10.31 -2.79
C THR A 199 -7.23 -11.35 -3.32
N LEU A 200 -7.50 -11.34 -4.62
CA LEU A 200 -8.46 -12.24 -5.25
C LEU A 200 -8.04 -13.72 -5.09
N ILE A 201 -6.73 -14.01 -5.18
CA ILE A 201 -6.18 -15.36 -5.13
C ILE A 201 -6.04 -15.87 -3.69
N LEU A 202 -5.64 -15.01 -2.73
CA LEU A 202 -5.23 -15.43 -1.38
C LEU A 202 -6.24 -15.09 -0.28
N ARG A 203 -7.29 -14.33 -0.56
CA ARG A 203 -8.25 -13.89 0.46
C ARG A 203 -8.97 -15.06 1.14
N PRO A 204 -9.33 -14.92 2.42
CA PRO A 204 -10.21 -15.85 3.09
C PRO A 204 -11.61 -15.90 2.46
N PHE A 205 -12.35 -16.96 2.74
CA PHE A 205 -13.77 -17.03 2.37
C PHE A 205 -14.56 -15.88 3.02
N ASN A 206 -15.50 -15.30 2.27
CA ASN A 206 -16.33 -14.17 2.69
C ASN A 206 -15.53 -12.90 3.06
N PHE A 207 -14.28 -12.82 2.63
CA PHE A 207 -13.42 -11.65 2.86
C PHE A 207 -13.33 -10.83 1.56
N GLU A 208 -14.23 -9.87 1.41
CA GLU A 208 -14.26 -8.96 0.26
C GLU A 208 -13.64 -7.62 0.61
N THR A 209 -12.98 -7.03 -0.39
CA THR A 209 -12.53 -5.63 -0.40
C THR A 209 -13.26 -4.86 -1.47
N PHE A 210 -13.19 -3.53 -1.49
CA PHE A 210 -13.80 -2.75 -2.57
C PHE A 210 -13.26 -3.16 -3.96
N ALA A 211 -11.95 -3.46 -4.07
CA ALA A 211 -11.33 -3.90 -5.32
C ALA A 211 -11.87 -5.25 -5.80
N THR A 212 -11.95 -6.25 -4.90
CA THR A 212 -12.46 -7.58 -5.25
C THR A 212 -13.95 -7.55 -5.57
N THR A 213 -14.74 -6.78 -4.83
CA THR A 213 -16.17 -6.63 -5.07
C THR A 213 -16.46 -5.98 -6.42
N ALA A 214 -15.77 -4.88 -6.74
CA ALA A 214 -15.89 -4.23 -8.04
C ALA A 214 -15.55 -5.19 -9.18
N TYR A 215 -14.46 -5.96 -9.03
CA TYR A 215 -14.04 -6.93 -10.04
C TYR A 215 -15.04 -8.07 -10.22
N ILE A 216 -15.57 -8.63 -9.12
CA ILE A 216 -16.53 -9.73 -9.19
C ILE A 216 -17.79 -9.31 -9.95
N TYR A 217 -18.35 -8.14 -9.63
CA TYR A 217 -19.51 -7.62 -10.38
C TYR A 217 -19.17 -7.36 -11.84
N ALA A 218 -18.04 -6.74 -12.12
CA ALA A 218 -17.62 -6.47 -13.50
C ALA A 218 -17.37 -7.76 -14.30
N SER A 219 -16.81 -8.80 -13.70
CA SER A 219 -16.59 -10.10 -14.34
C SER A 219 -17.86 -10.90 -14.64
N GLN A 220 -18.97 -10.51 -14.02
CA GLN A 220 -20.30 -11.08 -14.24
C GLN A 220 -21.16 -10.19 -15.17
N ASP A 221 -20.56 -9.23 -15.85
CA ASP A 221 -21.24 -8.22 -16.70
C ASP A 221 -22.25 -7.32 -15.94
N LEU A 222 -22.15 -7.28 -14.60
CA LEU A 222 -22.97 -6.42 -13.73
C LEU A 222 -22.29 -5.06 -13.51
N LEU A 223 -22.09 -4.29 -14.57
CA LEU A 223 -21.34 -3.03 -14.54
C LEU A 223 -21.99 -1.98 -13.64
N GLU A 224 -23.32 -1.95 -13.57
CA GLU A 224 -24.07 -1.06 -12.70
C GLU A 224 -23.84 -1.37 -11.22
N ALA A 225 -23.69 -2.66 -10.87
CA ALA A 225 -23.37 -3.09 -9.52
C ALA A 225 -21.91 -2.81 -9.15
N ALA A 226 -20.98 -2.92 -10.11
CA ALA A 226 -19.58 -2.60 -9.93
C ALA A 226 -19.32 -1.09 -9.71
N ALA A 227 -20.26 -0.23 -10.10
CA ALA A 227 -20.09 1.23 -10.04
C ALA A 227 -19.90 1.74 -8.61
N ALA A 228 -20.73 1.30 -7.65
CA ALA A 228 -20.66 1.75 -6.27
C ALA A 228 -19.31 1.42 -5.60
N PRO A 229 -18.84 0.16 -5.53
CA PRO A 229 -17.56 -0.15 -4.93
C PRO A 229 -16.37 0.53 -5.64
N SER A 230 -16.44 0.73 -6.97
CA SER A 230 -15.43 1.46 -7.72
C SER A 230 -15.37 2.94 -7.35
N LEU A 231 -16.52 3.59 -7.18
CA LEU A 231 -16.59 4.99 -6.72
C LEU A 231 -15.99 5.16 -5.33
N PHE A 232 -16.23 4.22 -4.42
CA PHE A 232 -15.61 4.27 -3.08
C PHE A 232 -14.09 4.12 -3.15
N LEU A 233 -13.57 3.26 -4.02
CA LEU A 233 -12.12 3.18 -4.28
C LEU A 233 -11.54 4.50 -4.76
N ILE A 234 -12.18 5.12 -5.76
CA ILE A 234 -11.75 6.41 -6.32
C ILE A 234 -11.81 7.49 -5.25
N LEU A 235 -12.87 7.55 -4.45
CA LEU A 235 -13.05 8.54 -3.41
C LEU A 235 -11.95 8.41 -2.34
N ILE A 236 -11.72 7.21 -1.81
CA ILE A 236 -10.71 6.97 -0.78
C ILE A 236 -9.32 7.31 -1.33
N ALA A 237 -8.97 6.85 -2.52
CA ALA A 237 -7.70 7.15 -3.15
C ALA A 237 -7.52 8.66 -3.39
N SER A 238 -8.55 9.35 -3.84
CA SER A 238 -8.54 10.80 -4.08
C SER A 238 -8.32 11.59 -2.78
N VAL A 239 -8.99 11.19 -1.69
CA VAL A 239 -8.79 11.81 -0.37
C VAL A 239 -7.34 11.68 0.10
N PHE A 240 -6.76 10.49 -0.04
CA PHE A 240 -5.35 10.26 0.31
C PHE A 240 -4.39 11.09 -0.56
N ILE A 241 -4.62 11.15 -1.87
CA ILE A 241 -3.79 11.94 -2.79
C ILE A 241 -3.87 13.44 -2.45
N LEU A 242 -5.07 13.96 -2.21
CA LEU A 242 -5.25 15.36 -1.83
C LEU A 242 -4.58 15.69 -0.50
N PHE A 243 -4.64 14.77 0.46
CA PHE A 243 -3.96 14.94 1.75
C PHE A 243 -2.43 15.01 1.57
N VAL A 244 -1.85 14.10 0.79
CA VAL A 244 -0.41 14.09 0.46
C VAL A 244 -0.01 15.37 -0.26
N SER A 245 -0.78 15.78 -1.27
CA SER A 245 -0.51 17.00 -2.04
C SER A 245 -0.49 18.25 -1.16
N LYS A 246 -1.50 18.41 -0.31
CA LYS A 246 -1.58 19.53 0.64
C LYS A 246 -0.40 19.52 1.61
N TYR A 247 -0.03 18.34 2.09
CA TYR A 247 1.07 18.19 3.05
C TYR A 247 2.42 18.56 2.43
N ILE A 248 2.73 18.08 1.22
CA ILE A 248 3.97 18.41 0.49
C ILE A 248 4.05 19.92 0.22
N LEU A 249 2.94 20.55 -0.19
CA LEU A 249 2.89 21.98 -0.44
C LEU A 249 3.08 22.84 0.82
N SER A 250 2.68 22.32 1.99
CA SER A 250 2.86 23.02 3.27
C SER A 250 4.29 22.92 3.81
N ASP A 251 5.01 21.84 3.53
CA ASP A 251 6.40 21.61 4.00
C ASP A 251 7.43 22.43 3.18
N ASN A 252 7.02 22.97 2.03
CA ASN A 252 7.86 23.80 1.15
C ASN A 252 7.70 25.33 1.40
N LYS A 253 6.92 25.72 2.42
CA LYS A 253 6.81 27.10 2.90
C LYS A 253 7.55 27.25 4.22
#